data_b2abece6a2ae776595363f2c51e56cb0
#
_entry.id   b2abece6a2ae776595363f2c51e56cb0
#
_cell.length_a   1.000
_cell.length_b   1.000
_cell.length_c   1.000
_cell.angle_alpha   90.00
_cell.angle_beta   90.00
_cell.angle_gamma   90.00
#
_symmetry.space_group_name_H-M   'P 1'
#
loop_
_entity.id
_entity.type
_entity.pdbx_description
1 polymer ?
#
loop_
_entity_poly.entity_id
_entity_poly.type
_entity_poly.pdbx_seq_one_letter_code
_entity_poly.pdbx_strand_id
1 'polypeptide(L)'
;YVEGWALYAESLGPELGLFTDPYQWFGRLNDEQLRAMRLVVDTGLHAQGWSREQAIKFMLDNSTMAESDVVSEVERYIAWPGQALGYKVGDLRIQGLRHKAEQALGPKFDLRDFHREVLSDGAVPLDVLEAKVERWIAARR
;
A
#
# COMPACT_ATOMS: atom_id res chain seq x y z
N TYR A 1 -0.16 2.31 8.86
CA TYR A 1 -1.12 3.38 8.51
C TYR A 1 -0.49 4.42 7.59
N VAL A 2 0.54 5.17 8.04
CA VAL A 2 1.08 6.35 7.32
C VAL A 2 1.55 6.00 5.91
N GLU A 3 2.38 4.99 5.78
CA GLU A 3 2.91 4.52 4.48
C GLU A 3 1.80 3.94 3.59
N GLY A 4 0.83 3.26 4.20
CA GLY A 4 -0.33 2.75 3.47
C GLY A 4 -1.20 3.87 2.91
N TRP A 5 -1.41 4.93 3.69
CA TRP A 5 -2.09 6.14 3.20
C TRP A 5 -1.32 6.81 2.06
N ALA A 6 0.02 6.92 2.18
CA ALA A 6 0.84 7.51 1.13
C ALA A 6 0.70 6.74 -0.20
N LEU A 7 0.81 5.41 -0.17
CA LEU A 7 0.66 4.58 -1.36
C LEU A 7 -0.78 4.61 -1.92
N TYR A 8 -1.79 4.61 -1.05
CA TYR A 8 -3.20 4.82 -1.45
C TYR A 8 -3.39 6.17 -2.13
N ALA A 9 -2.81 7.25 -1.57
CA ALA A 9 -2.93 8.59 -2.13
C ALA A 9 -2.32 8.70 -3.55
N GLU A 10 -1.24 8.00 -3.84
CA GLU A 10 -0.68 7.92 -5.20
C GLU A 10 -1.69 7.31 -6.19
N SER A 11 -2.51 6.35 -5.75
CA SER A 11 -3.52 5.73 -6.62
C SER A 11 -4.65 6.68 -7.02
N LEU A 12 -4.83 7.81 -6.33
CA LEU A 12 -5.82 8.83 -6.66
C LEU A 12 -5.39 9.73 -7.83
N GLY A 13 -4.14 9.63 -8.27
CA GLY A 13 -3.59 10.48 -9.32
C GLY A 13 -4.47 10.59 -10.57
N PRO A 14 -4.96 9.49 -11.16
CA PRO A 14 -5.89 9.56 -12.31
C PRO A 14 -7.20 10.27 -12.00
N GLU A 15 -7.80 10.04 -10.83
CA GLU A 15 -9.04 10.68 -10.39
C GLU A 15 -8.86 12.20 -10.21
N LEU A 16 -7.64 12.64 -9.91
CA LEU A 16 -7.25 14.04 -9.74
C LEU A 16 -6.78 14.71 -11.04
N GLY A 17 -6.79 13.99 -12.17
CA GLY A 17 -6.27 14.49 -13.45
C GLY A 17 -4.75 14.58 -13.53
N LEU A 18 -4.05 13.88 -12.64
CA LEU A 18 -2.60 13.71 -12.68
C LEU A 18 -2.22 12.52 -13.57
N PHE A 19 -0.93 12.34 -13.86
CA PHE A 19 -0.43 11.29 -14.75
C PHE A 19 -1.02 11.38 -16.15
N THR A 20 -0.89 12.54 -16.78
CA THR A 20 -1.36 12.81 -18.13
C THR A 20 -0.51 12.16 -19.22
N ASP A 21 0.70 11.70 -18.86
CA ASP A 21 1.64 10.98 -19.70
C ASP A 21 1.67 9.49 -19.30
N PRO A 22 1.56 8.53 -20.24
CA PRO A 22 1.67 7.10 -19.96
C PRO A 22 2.97 6.71 -19.23
N TYR A 23 4.08 7.40 -19.47
CA TYR A 23 5.34 7.14 -18.76
C TYR A 23 5.29 7.52 -17.28
N GLN A 24 4.55 8.57 -16.93
CA GLN A 24 4.31 8.92 -15.52
C GLN A 24 3.51 7.82 -14.82
N TRP A 25 2.49 7.29 -15.48
CA TRP A 25 1.70 6.17 -14.97
C TRP A 25 2.54 4.90 -14.85
N PHE A 26 3.38 4.61 -15.84
CA PHE A 26 4.31 3.49 -15.78
C PHE A 26 5.29 3.60 -14.60
N GLY A 27 5.85 4.78 -14.35
CA GLY A 27 6.70 5.05 -13.19
C GLY A 27 5.99 4.77 -11.88
N ARG A 28 4.76 5.24 -11.73
CA ARG A 28 3.93 4.95 -10.55
C ARG A 28 3.68 3.45 -10.37
N LEU A 29 3.41 2.71 -11.43
CA LEU A 29 3.22 1.26 -11.38
C LEU A 29 4.50 0.51 -10.99
N ASN A 30 5.67 0.96 -11.44
CA ASN A 30 6.96 0.42 -11.00
C ASN A 30 7.16 0.57 -9.48
N ASP A 31 6.83 1.73 -8.94
CA ASP A 31 6.90 1.98 -7.50
C ASP A 31 5.90 1.10 -6.74
N GLU A 32 4.70 0.92 -7.25
CA GLU A 32 3.72 0.01 -6.65
C GLU A 32 4.20 -1.45 -6.70
N GLN A 33 4.82 -1.88 -7.82
CA GLN A 33 5.41 -3.20 -7.96
C GLN A 33 6.47 -3.46 -6.89
N LEU A 34 7.35 -2.49 -6.65
CA LEU A 34 8.33 -2.58 -5.56
C LEU A 34 7.63 -2.82 -4.20
N ARG A 35 6.57 -2.06 -3.88
CA ARG A 35 5.82 -2.22 -2.61
C ARG A 35 5.11 -3.56 -2.52
N ALA A 36 4.64 -4.10 -3.63
CA ALA A 36 4.05 -5.44 -3.68
C ALA A 36 5.10 -6.54 -3.46
N MET A 37 6.26 -6.45 -4.13
CA MET A 37 7.36 -7.40 -3.94
C MET A 37 7.86 -7.46 -2.49
N ARG A 38 7.84 -6.35 -1.77
CA ARG A 38 8.21 -6.29 -0.35
C ARG A 38 7.40 -7.23 0.52
N LEU A 39 6.11 -7.45 0.21
CA LEU A 39 5.27 -8.42 0.94
C LEU A 39 5.83 -9.84 0.84
N VAL A 40 6.34 -10.21 -0.34
CA VAL A 40 6.90 -11.54 -0.59
C VAL A 40 8.29 -11.67 0.01
N VAL A 41 9.15 -10.68 -0.25
CA VAL A 41 10.57 -10.76 0.13
C VAL A 41 10.76 -10.67 1.65
N ASP A 42 10.10 -9.74 2.31
CA ASP A 42 10.21 -9.59 3.77
C ASP A 42 9.71 -10.85 4.50
N THR A 43 8.54 -11.36 4.11
CA THR A 43 8.01 -12.62 4.67
C THR A 43 8.85 -13.84 4.26
N GLY A 44 9.40 -13.85 3.06
CA GLY A 44 10.34 -14.85 2.58
C GLY A 44 11.56 -14.96 3.48
N LEU A 45 12.21 -13.82 3.74
CA LEU A 45 13.39 -13.72 4.59
C LEU A 45 13.10 -14.12 6.05
N HIS A 46 12.05 -13.57 6.65
CA HIS A 46 11.85 -13.64 8.10
C HIS A 46 10.92 -14.76 8.57
N ALA A 47 10.08 -15.31 7.69
CA ALA A 47 9.11 -16.35 8.05
C ALA A 47 9.28 -17.65 7.26
N GLN A 48 9.92 -17.62 6.08
CA GLN A 48 10.02 -18.78 5.20
C GLN A 48 11.47 -19.27 4.98
N GLY A 49 12.45 -18.66 5.65
CA GLY A 49 13.85 -19.07 5.61
C GLY A 49 14.55 -18.82 4.27
N TRP A 50 14.11 -17.81 3.52
CA TRP A 50 14.80 -17.42 2.28
C TRP A 50 16.21 -16.93 2.56
N SER A 51 17.16 -17.31 1.69
CA SER A 51 18.47 -16.70 1.69
C SER A 51 18.43 -15.28 1.08
N ARG A 52 19.47 -14.50 1.38
CA ARG A 52 19.69 -13.19 0.76
C ARG A 52 19.66 -13.28 -0.78
N GLU A 53 20.31 -14.30 -1.33
CA GLU A 53 20.41 -14.52 -2.78
C GLU A 53 19.05 -14.85 -3.40
N GLN A 54 18.21 -15.63 -2.70
CA GLN A 54 16.84 -15.91 -3.15
C GLN A 54 15.99 -14.63 -3.20
N ALA A 55 16.13 -13.78 -2.17
CA ALA A 55 15.44 -12.50 -2.11
C ALA A 55 15.86 -11.56 -3.26
N ILE A 56 17.19 -11.41 -3.48
CA ILE A 56 17.73 -10.60 -4.57
C ILE A 56 17.25 -11.12 -5.92
N LYS A 57 17.37 -12.43 -6.15
CA LYS A 57 16.93 -13.07 -7.41
C LYS A 57 15.45 -12.81 -7.67
N PHE A 58 14.59 -12.99 -6.66
CA PHE A 58 13.15 -12.72 -6.81
C PHE A 58 12.87 -11.28 -7.25
N MET A 59 13.54 -10.30 -6.64
CA MET A 59 13.34 -8.90 -6.99
C MET A 59 13.86 -8.57 -8.40
N LEU A 60 15.01 -9.11 -8.80
CA LEU A 60 15.56 -8.92 -10.15
C LEU A 60 14.67 -9.58 -11.22
N ASP A 61 14.14 -10.75 -10.95
CA ASP A 61 13.26 -11.46 -11.89
C ASP A 61 11.89 -10.76 -12.08
N ASN A 62 11.48 -9.93 -11.15
CA ASN A 62 10.13 -9.34 -11.12
C ASN A 62 10.10 -7.80 -11.17
N SER A 63 11.23 -7.15 -11.45
CA SER A 63 11.30 -5.69 -11.57
C SER A 63 12.30 -5.23 -12.62
N THR A 64 12.29 -3.94 -12.90
CA THR A 64 13.27 -3.27 -13.76
C THR A 64 14.35 -2.54 -12.94
N MET A 65 14.45 -2.81 -11.64
CA MET A 65 15.39 -2.16 -10.75
C MET A 65 16.83 -2.55 -11.08
N ALA A 66 17.76 -1.61 -10.87
CA ALA A 66 19.19 -1.92 -10.95
C ALA A 66 19.59 -2.90 -9.83
N GLU A 67 20.54 -3.78 -10.10
CA GLU A 67 21.00 -4.78 -9.12
C GLU A 67 21.51 -4.13 -7.82
N SER A 68 22.23 -3.01 -7.91
CA SER A 68 22.69 -2.26 -6.75
C SER A 68 21.58 -1.80 -5.82
N ASP A 69 20.45 -1.38 -6.40
CA ASP A 69 19.27 -0.93 -5.65
C ASP A 69 18.56 -2.10 -5.00
N VAL A 70 18.41 -3.21 -5.74
CA VAL A 70 17.84 -4.46 -5.19
C VAL A 70 18.67 -4.98 -4.02
N VAL A 71 19.99 -5.01 -4.15
CA VAL A 71 20.88 -5.44 -3.06
C VAL A 71 20.70 -4.56 -1.83
N SER A 72 20.71 -3.23 -2.01
CA SER A 72 20.52 -2.28 -0.90
C SER A 72 19.16 -2.44 -0.21
N GLU A 73 18.09 -2.66 -1.00
CA GLU A 73 16.75 -2.89 -0.46
C GLU A 73 16.68 -4.21 0.33
N VAL A 74 17.21 -5.31 -0.19
CA VAL A 74 17.20 -6.60 0.50
C VAL A 74 18.00 -6.54 1.80
N GLU A 75 19.16 -5.91 1.81
CA GLU A 75 19.97 -5.72 3.03
C GLU A 75 19.23 -4.87 4.08
N ARG A 76 18.49 -3.86 3.64
CA ARG A 76 17.64 -3.07 4.52
C ARG A 76 16.51 -3.92 5.12
N TYR A 77 15.87 -4.82 4.35
CA TYR A 77 14.83 -5.71 4.88
C TYR A 77 15.39 -6.69 5.91
N ILE A 78 16.58 -7.24 5.66
CA ILE A 78 17.26 -8.11 6.64
C ILE A 78 17.51 -7.38 7.95
N ALA A 79 17.94 -6.11 7.88
CA ALA A 79 18.25 -5.31 9.06
C ALA A 79 17.02 -4.79 9.81
N TRP A 80 15.86 -4.70 9.12
CA TRP A 80 14.65 -4.09 9.68
C TRP A 80 13.39 -4.90 9.34
N PRO A 81 13.19 -6.06 10.00
CA PRO A 81 12.07 -6.96 9.72
C PRO A 81 10.70 -6.30 9.82
N GLY A 82 9.83 -6.57 8.85
CA GLY A 82 8.44 -6.13 8.85
C GLY A 82 8.20 -4.67 8.45
N GLN A 83 9.21 -3.80 8.45
CA GLN A 83 9.02 -2.41 8.06
C GLN A 83 8.53 -2.27 6.62
N ALA A 84 9.08 -3.07 5.72
CA ALA A 84 8.75 -3.05 4.30
C ALA A 84 7.28 -3.41 3.99
N LEU A 85 6.60 -4.15 4.89
CA LEU A 85 5.20 -4.57 4.72
C LEU A 85 4.21 -3.41 4.87
N GLY A 86 4.55 -2.39 5.64
CA GLY A 86 3.64 -1.32 6.06
C GLY A 86 2.98 -0.57 4.90
N TYR A 87 3.69 -0.42 3.78
CA TYR A 87 3.20 0.25 2.58
C TYR A 87 1.99 -0.48 1.97
N LYS A 88 2.21 -1.68 1.44
CA LYS A 88 1.18 -2.40 0.68
C LYS A 88 0.09 -2.98 1.57
N VAL A 89 0.41 -3.43 2.78
CA VAL A 89 -0.62 -3.88 3.75
C VAL A 89 -1.57 -2.73 4.09
N GLY A 90 -1.04 -1.54 4.36
CA GLY A 90 -1.86 -0.38 4.67
C GLY A 90 -2.70 0.10 3.49
N ASP A 91 -2.10 0.16 2.30
CA ASP A 91 -2.78 0.49 1.05
C ASP A 91 -3.97 -0.46 0.78
N LEU A 92 -3.72 -1.76 0.79
CA LEU A 92 -4.77 -2.78 0.56
C LEU A 92 -5.91 -2.66 1.58
N ARG A 93 -5.60 -2.36 2.84
CA ARG A 93 -6.62 -2.16 3.87
C ARG A 93 -7.46 -0.91 3.60
N ILE A 94 -6.83 0.22 3.26
CA ILE A 94 -7.54 1.48 2.99
C ILE A 94 -8.38 1.36 1.71
N GLN A 95 -7.86 0.75 0.64
CA GLN A 95 -8.62 0.48 -0.58
C GLN A 95 -9.81 -0.45 -0.31
N GLY A 96 -9.62 -1.51 0.47
CA GLY A 96 -10.71 -2.42 0.87
C GLY A 96 -11.81 -1.70 1.65
N LEU A 97 -11.44 -0.79 2.56
CA LEU A 97 -12.40 0.02 3.32
C LEU A 97 -13.15 1.02 2.43
N ARG A 98 -12.46 1.65 1.47
CA ARG A 98 -13.09 2.51 0.46
C ARG A 98 -14.12 1.72 -0.33
N HIS A 99 -13.74 0.59 -0.90
CA HIS A 99 -14.64 -0.26 -1.69
C HIS A 99 -15.87 -0.73 -0.89
N LYS A 100 -15.66 -1.13 0.37
CA LYS A 100 -16.75 -1.49 1.30
C LYS A 100 -17.71 -0.33 1.53
N ALA A 101 -17.18 0.89 1.69
CA ALA A 101 -17.99 2.09 1.87
C ALA A 101 -18.78 2.45 0.59
N GLU A 102 -18.13 2.39 -0.58
CA GLU A 102 -18.77 2.61 -1.87
C GLU A 102 -19.96 1.65 -2.10
N GLN A 103 -19.74 0.36 -1.85
CA GLN A 103 -20.81 -0.66 -1.98
C GLN A 103 -21.96 -0.46 -0.98
N ALA A 104 -21.63 -0.13 0.27
CA ALA A 104 -22.63 -0.04 1.33
C ALA A 104 -23.48 1.23 1.26
N LEU A 105 -22.91 2.33 0.79
CA LEU A 105 -23.58 3.65 0.75
C LEU A 105 -24.11 4.01 -0.64
N GLY A 106 -23.60 3.39 -1.71
CA GLY A 106 -24.03 3.66 -3.07
C GLY A 106 -24.03 5.16 -3.40
N PRO A 107 -25.17 5.73 -3.83
CA PRO A 107 -25.24 7.16 -4.16
C PRO A 107 -24.98 8.13 -3.00
N LYS A 108 -25.01 7.65 -1.75
CA LYS A 108 -24.69 8.46 -0.56
C LYS A 108 -23.19 8.52 -0.28
N PHE A 109 -22.36 7.75 -0.99
CA PHE A 109 -20.90 7.77 -0.79
C PHE A 109 -20.31 9.09 -1.30
N ASP A 110 -19.53 9.77 -0.45
CA ASP A 110 -18.68 10.90 -0.84
C ASP A 110 -17.23 10.58 -0.47
N LEU A 111 -16.34 10.63 -1.46
CA LEU A 111 -14.93 10.29 -1.29
C LEU A 111 -14.22 11.24 -0.31
N ARG A 112 -14.60 12.52 -0.28
CA ARG A 112 -13.99 13.51 0.63
C ARG A 112 -14.39 13.24 2.08
N ASP A 113 -15.62 12.79 2.29
CA ASP A 113 -16.08 12.39 3.63
C ASP A 113 -15.39 11.12 4.09
N PHE A 114 -15.18 10.14 3.19
CA PHE A 114 -14.38 8.95 3.48
C PHE A 114 -12.94 9.32 3.87
N HIS A 115 -12.27 10.18 3.08
CA HIS A 115 -10.92 10.62 3.39
C HIS A 115 -10.85 11.39 4.73
N ARG A 116 -11.84 12.23 5.01
CA ARG A 116 -11.94 12.92 6.31
C ARG A 116 -12.06 11.93 7.45
N GLU A 117 -12.90 10.90 7.29
CA GLU A 117 -13.06 9.86 8.30
C GLU A 117 -11.76 9.08 8.53
N VAL A 118 -11.06 8.71 7.46
CA VAL A 118 -9.77 8.03 7.57
C VAL A 118 -8.76 8.89 8.34
N LEU A 119 -8.66 10.18 8.03
CA LEU A 119 -7.54 11.04 8.49
C LEU A 119 -7.79 11.75 9.85
N SER A 120 -9.04 11.90 10.28
CA SER A 120 -9.40 12.82 11.38
C SER A 120 -8.76 12.51 12.73
N ASP A 121 -8.43 11.25 13.00
CA ASP A 121 -7.82 10.83 14.28
C ASP A 121 -6.30 10.63 14.18
N GLY A 122 -5.70 10.98 13.03
CA GLY A 122 -4.30 10.73 12.76
C GLY A 122 -3.98 9.25 12.55
N ALA A 123 -2.72 8.88 12.79
CA ALA A 123 -2.25 7.51 12.60
C ALA A 123 -2.75 6.60 13.73
N VAL A 124 -3.61 5.65 13.38
CA VAL A 124 -4.12 4.62 14.29
C VAL A 124 -3.77 3.23 13.76
N PRO A 125 -3.78 2.17 14.60
CA PRO A 125 -3.69 0.78 14.12
C PRO A 125 -4.77 0.47 13.07
N LEU A 126 -4.46 -0.40 12.10
CA LEU A 126 -5.36 -0.66 10.97
C LEU A 126 -6.69 -1.32 11.37
N ASP A 127 -6.71 -2.12 12.41
CA ASP A 127 -7.93 -2.70 12.99
C ASP A 127 -8.82 -1.64 13.66
N VAL A 128 -8.21 -0.65 14.31
CA VAL A 128 -8.92 0.51 14.87
C VAL A 128 -9.52 1.37 13.75
N LEU A 129 -8.76 1.60 12.66
CA LEU A 129 -9.26 2.29 11.48
C LEU A 129 -10.45 1.55 10.86
N GLU A 130 -10.35 0.23 10.70
CA GLU A 130 -11.42 -0.59 10.15
C GLU A 130 -12.70 -0.45 10.98
N ALA A 131 -12.60 -0.65 12.29
CA ALA A 131 -13.75 -0.52 13.19
C ALA A 131 -14.37 0.90 13.17
N LYS A 132 -13.54 1.93 13.00
CA LYS A 132 -13.98 3.33 12.86
C LYS A 132 -14.78 3.53 11.58
N VAL A 133 -14.23 3.12 10.43
CA VAL A 133 -14.89 3.25 9.13
C VAL A 133 -16.20 2.43 9.08
N GLU A 134 -16.23 1.25 9.69
CA GLU A 134 -17.45 0.44 9.77
C GLU A 134 -18.57 1.14 10.55
N ARG A 135 -18.25 1.76 11.68
CA ARG A 135 -19.22 2.60 12.43
C ARG A 135 -19.70 3.79 11.60
N TRP A 136 -18.77 4.45 10.89
CA TRP A 136 -19.10 5.57 10.01
C TRP A 136 -20.06 5.15 8.88
N ILE A 137 -19.83 3.99 8.25
CA ILE A 137 -20.73 3.41 7.23
C ILE A 137 -22.09 3.12 7.83
N ALA A 138 -22.14 2.47 9.00
CA ALA A 138 -23.40 2.11 9.64
C ALA A 138 -24.27 3.32 9.98
N ALA A 139 -23.65 4.43 10.36
CA ALA A 139 -24.36 5.69 10.70
C ALA A 139 -24.90 6.44 9.46
N ARG A 140 -24.51 6.06 8.23
CA ARG A 140 -24.91 6.73 6.97
C ARG A 140 -25.81 5.91 6.06
N ARG A 141 -26.01 4.63 6.37
CA ARG A 141 -27.01 3.78 5.69
C ARG A 141 -28.43 4.28 5.93
#